data_7890f55afd106a3701e14572e39c6409
#
_entry.id   7890f55afd106a3701e14572e39c6409
#
_cell.length_a   1.000
_cell.length_b   1.000
_cell.length_c   1.000
_cell.angle_alpha   90.00
_cell.angle_beta   90.00
_cell.angle_gamma   90.00
#
_symmetry.space_group_name_H-M   'P 1'
#
loop_
_entity.id
_entity.type
_entity.pdbx_description
1 polymer ?
#
loop_
_entity_poly.entity_id
_entity_poly.type
_entity_poly.pdbx_seq_one_letter_code
_entity_poly.pdbx_strand_id
1 'polypeptide(L)'
;MKTRLALALACAAVWATGSNAFAAVLSVPGNSSESTTSNGKLQPPVNYATVWADEQGATHVDHCRIEGLEFKSYAPPAEPQWIGVSPDEIESIAYAVLPPGYVGSWHHAPGPQWVITLQGQWSVETTDGTVLVQGPGEMQFNADASAKARPDDKRIGHLSRTVGDQPNVQLIVKLKPQAAAKRTSGPCAY
;
A
#
# COMPACT_ATOMS: atom_id res chain seq x y z
N MET A 1 70.95 -19.12 29.48
CA MET A 1 70.69 -17.88 28.74
C MET A 1 69.53 -18.17 27.77
N LYS A 2 68.30 -17.68 28.05
CA LYS A 2 67.11 -17.85 27.21
C LYS A 2 66.61 -16.45 26.86
N THR A 3 66.83 -16.04 25.63
CA THR A 3 66.41 -14.76 25.08
C THR A 3 64.94 -14.86 24.72
N ARG A 4 64.07 -14.03 25.28
CA ARG A 4 62.64 -13.90 24.91
C ARG A 4 62.51 -12.79 23.88
N LEU A 5 62.04 -13.14 22.72
CA LEU A 5 61.69 -12.22 21.65
C LEU A 5 60.25 -11.75 21.88
N ALA A 6 60.06 -10.47 22.11
CA ALA A 6 58.73 -9.84 22.22
C ALA A 6 58.23 -9.45 20.87
N LEU A 7 57.08 -10.02 20.44
CA LEU A 7 56.42 -9.67 19.20
C LEU A 7 55.37 -8.58 19.50
N ALA A 8 55.58 -7.38 19.02
CA ALA A 8 54.63 -6.29 19.12
C ALA A 8 53.59 -6.43 17.99
N LEU A 9 52.32 -6.63 18.36
CA LEU A 9 51.21 -6.62 17.44
C LEU A 9 50.71 -5.18 17.30
N ALA A 10 50.90 -4.58 16.12
CA ALA A 10 50.28 -3.30 15.76
C ALA A 10 48.84 -3.54 15.27
N CYS A 11 47.83 -3.13 16.06
CA CYS A 11 46.48 -3.07 15.61
C CYS A 11 46.25 -1.83 14.74
N ALA A 12 46.12 -2.00 13.43
CA ALA A 12 45.67 -0.95 12.52
C ALA A 12 44.12 -0.90 12.59
N ALA A 13 43.56 0.16 13.17
CA ALA A 13 42.13 0.45 13.14
C ALA A 13 41.77 0.97 11.74
N VAL A 14 41.04 0.16 10.99
CA VAL A 14 40.43 0.57 9.73
C VAL A 14 39.10 1.27 10.05
N TRP A 15 39.06 2.58 9.86
CA TRP A 15 37.82 3.35 9.89
C TRP A 15 37.11 3.13 8.59
N ALA A 16 36.01 2.34 8.62
CA ALA A 16 35.10 2.23 7.52
C ALA A 16 34.19 3.47 7.53
N THR A 17 34.42 4.38 6.59
CA THR A 17 33.50 5.48 6.28
C THR A 17 32.29 4.88 5.57
N GLY A 18 31.20 4.68 6.32
CA GLY A 18 29.91 4.27 5.76
C GLY A 18 29.35 5.40 4.91
N SER A 19 29.42 5.27 3.60
CA SER A 19 28.66 6.10 2.66
C SER A 19 27.19 5.73 2.76
N ASN A 20 26.38 6.57 3.40
CA ASN A 20 24.92 6.49 3.32
C ASN A 20 24.51 6.81 1.88
N ALA A 21 24.32 5.79 1.07
CA ALA A 21 23.64 5.92 -0.20
C ALA A 21 22.15 6.17 0.10
N PHE A 22 21.74 7.44 0.08
CA PHE A 22 20.33 7.77 -0.04
C PHE A 22 19.86 7.25 -1.38
N ALA A 23 19.01 6.23 -1.37
CA ALA A 23 18.30 5.82 -2.57
C ALA A 23 17.49 7.02 -3.06
N ALA A 24 17.83 7.54 -4.22
CA ALA A 24 17.05 8.56 -4.89
C ALA A 24 15.68 7.91 -5.25
N VAL A 25 14.63 8.35 -4.56
CA VAL A 25 13.27 8.05 -4.97
C VAL A 25 13.09 8.72 -6.34
N LEU A 26 13.03 7.91 -7.39
CA LEU A 26 12.66 8.37 -8.71
C LEU A 26 11.22 8.87 -8.65
N SER A 27 11.08 10.20 -8.65
CA SER A 27 9.77 10.85 -8.81
C SER A 27 9.23 10.51 -10.19
N VAL A 28 8.24 9.64 -10.24
CA VAL A 28 7.43 9.44 -11.45
C VAL A 28 6.70 10.76 -11.70
N PRO A 29 6.70 11.33 -12.93
CA PRO A 29 5.92 12.50 -13.24
C PRO A 29 4.44 12.14 -13.12
N GLY A 30 3.86 12.47 -11.95
CA GLY A 30 2.44 12.32 -11.69
C GLY A 30 1.65 13.29 -12.55
N ASN A 31 0.59 12.79 -13.11
CA ASN A 31 -0.49 13.55 -13.72
C ASN A 31 -0.81 14.76 -12.81
N SER A 32 -0.76 15.96 -13.34
CA SER A 32 -1.04 17.20 -12.61
C SER A 32 -2.54 17.30 -12.31
N SER A 33 -2.99 16.58 -11.27
CA SER A 33 -4.31 16.81 -10.70
C SER A 33 -4.30 18.16 -9.96
N GLU A 34 -5.29 18.97 -10.20
CA GLU A 34 -5.53 20.22 -9.47
C GLU A 34 -5.56 19.92 -7.96
N SER A 35 -4.79 20.71 -7.22
CA SER A 35 -4.73 20.54 -5.76
C SER A 35 -6.08 20.90 -5.15
N THR A 36 -6.71 19.94 -4.51
CA THR A 36 -7.99 20.12 -3.82
C THR A 36 -7.81 21.05 -2.63
N THR A 37 -8.66 22.09 -2.51
CA THR A 37 -8.70 22.98 -1.36
C THR A 37 -10.00 22.83 -0.59
N SER A 38 -9.92 22.85 0.73
CA SER A 38 -11.08 22.89 1.62
C SER A 38 -10.90 23.99 2.66
N ASN A 39 -11.90 24.87 2.78
CA ASN A 39 -11.85 26.05 3.67
C ASN A 39 -10.59 26.90 3.48
N GLY A 40 -10.14 27.09 2.21
CA GLY A 40 -8.95 27.86 1.87
C GLY A 40 -7.62 27.20 2.24
N LYS A 41 -7.62 25.95 2.69
CA LYS A 41 -6.42 25.17 2.98
C LYS A 41 -6.17 24.15 1.89
N LEU A 42 -4.90 23.97 1.53
CA LEU A 42 -4.46 22.99 0.56
C LEU A 42 -4.37 21.61 1.23
N GLN A 43 -5.01 20.61 0.63
CA GLN A 43 -4.92 19.23 1.10
C GLN A 43 -3.49 18.69 0.91
N PRO A 44 -2.85 18.14 1.97
CA PRO A 44 -1.59 17.45 1.81
C PRO A 44 -1.79 16.17 0.96
N PRO A 45 -0.79 15.76 0.18
CA PRO A 45 -0.90 14.55 -0.64
C PRO A 45 -0.99 13.30 0.26
N VAL A 46 -1.99 12.46 0.02
CA VAL A 46 -2.14 11.14 0.62
C VAL A 46 -2.14 10.11 -0.51
N ASN A 47 -1.01 9.41 -0.67
CA ASN A 47 -0.83 8.47 -1.77
C ASN A 47 -1.30 7.06 -1.37
N TYR A 48 -1.78 6.30 -2.35
CA TYR A 48 -2.15 4.90 -2.20
C TYR A 48 -1.92 4.14 -3.50
N ALA A 49 -1.84 2.82 -3.42
CA ALA A 49 -1.93 1.97 -4.60
C ALA A 49 -3.38 1.52 -4.79
N THR A 50 -3.79 1.29 -6.03
CA THR A 50 -5.08 0.65 -6.32
C THR A 50 -4.85 -0.63 -7.09
N VAL A 51 -5.63 -1.68 -6.76
CA VAL A 51 -5.77 -2.90 -7.54
C VAL A 51 -7.18 -2.85 -8.14
N TRP A 52 -7.28 -2.79 -9.44
CA TRP A 52 -8.54 -2.61 -10.15
C TRP A 52 -8.66 -3.54 -11.36
N ALA A 53 -9.87 -3.76 -11.84
CA ALA A 53 -10.14 -4.58 -13.01
C ALA A 53 -10.66 -3.75 -14.18
N ASP A 54 -10.13 -4.01 -15.38
CA ASP A 54 -10.60 -3.42 -16.62
C ASP A 54 -11.92 -4.07 -17.11
N GLU A 55 -12.47 -3.56 -18.21
CA GLU A 55 -13.71 -4.08 -18.81
C GLU A 55 -13.57 -5.53 -19.30
N GLN A 56 -12.37 -5.95 -19.65
CA GLN A 56 -12.05 -7.31 -20.09
C GLN A 56 -11.90 -8.27 -18.90
N GLY A 57 -11.80 -7.75 -17.68
CA GLY A 57 -11.64 -8.50 -16.44
C GLY A 57 -10.19 -8.78 -16.04
N ALA A 58 -9.21 -8.20 -16.76
CA ALA A 58 -7.82 -8.20 -16.30
C ALA A 58 -7.64 -7.25 -15.14
N THR A 59 -6.69 -7.59 -14.24
CA THR A 59 -6.38 -6.75 -13.10
C THR A 59 -5.03 -6.06 -13.25
N HIS A 60 -4.96 -4.87 -12.71
CA HIS A 60 -3.86 -3.92 -12.82
C HIS A 60 -3.56 -3.26 -11.48
N VAL A 61 -2.36 -2.68 -11.37
CA VAL A 61 -1.95 -1.83 -10.26
C VAL A 61 -1.69 -0.42 -10.79
N ASP A 62 -2.24 0.59 -10.10
CA ASP A 62 -1.90 2.00 -10.31
C ASP A 62 -1.56 2.69 -9.00
N HIS A 63 -0.85 3.83 -9.08
CA HIS A 63 -0.54 4.69 -7.95
C HIS A 63 -1.37 5.96 -8.02
N CYS A 64 -2.12 6.22 -6.96
CA CYS A 64 -3.14 7.25 -6.90
C CYS A 64 -2.92 8.18 -5.70
N ARG A 65 -3.71 9.24 -5.65
CA ARG A 65 -3.79 10.16 -4.53
C ARG A 65 -5.23 10.26 -4.07
N ILE A 66 -5.44 10.26 -2.76
CA ILE A 66 -6.76 10.56 -2.20
C ILE A 66 -7.08 12.03 -2.43
N GLU A 67 -8.21 12.28 -3.08
CA GLU A 67 -8.73 13.62 -3.35
C GLU A 67 -9.99 13.87 -2.50
N GLY A 68 -10.36 15.16 -2.32
CA GLY A 68 -11.64 15.55 -1.72
C GLY A 68 -11.76 15.29 -0.21
N LEU A 69 -10.65 15.22 0.53
CA LEU A 69 -10.72 15.23 1.99
C LEU A 69 -11.31 16.55 2.48
N GLU A 70 -12.09 16.52 3.55
CA GLU A 70 -12.68 17.70 4.19
C GLU A 70 -11.81 18.16 5.36
N PHE A 71 -11.50 19.46 5.41
CA PHE A 71 -10.81 20.06 6.55
C PHE A 71 -11.81 20.48 7.62
N LYS A 72 -11.99 19.64 8.63
CA LYS A 72 -12.97 19.83 9.73
C LYS A 72 -12.53 19.20 11.04
N SER A 73 -13.14 19.62 12.16
CA SER A 73 -12.97 18.95 13.43
C SER A 73 -13.66 17.57 13.37
N TYR A 74 -12.91 16.51 13.70
CA TYR A 74 -13.44 15.15 13.79
C TYR A 74 -14.30 14.95 15.05
N ALA A 75 -13.84 15.52 16.18
CA ALA A 75 -14.51 15.42 17.49
C ALA A 75 -14.23 16.71 18.29
N PRO A 76 -15.14 17.72 18.29
CA PRO A 76 -14.92 18.94 19.06
C PRO A 76 -14.68 18.66 20.54
N PRO A 77 -13.71 19.34 21.21
CA PRO A 77 -13.01 20.56 20.75
C PRO A 77 -11.68 20.31 20.00
N ALA A 78 -11.46 19.10 19.41
CA ALA A 78 -10.24 18.85 18.65
C ALA A 78 -10.10 19.83 17.47
N GLU A 79 -8.87 20.26 17.23
CA GLU A 79 -8.55 21.13 16.10
C GLU A 79 -8.91 20.45 14.76
N PRO A 80 -9.26 21.24 13.71
CA PRO A 80 -9.58 20.70 12.39
C PRO A 80 -8.41 19.92 11.78
N GLN A 81 -8.75 18.82 11.11
CA GLN A 81 -7.83 17.93 10.38
C GLN A 81 -8.49 17.51 9.07
N TRP A 82 -7.71 16.95 8.16
CA TRP A 82 -8.19 16.41 6.91
C TRP A 82 -8.86 15.06 7.14
N ILE A 83 -10.16 14.95 6.84
CA ILE A 83 -10.99 13.78 7.11
C ILE A 83 -11.52 13.22 5.79
N GLY A 84 -11.30 11.94 5.60
CA GLY A 84 -11.92 11.11 4.56
C GLY A 84 -12.79 10.03 5.17
N VAL A 85 -13.46 9.27 4.34
CA VAL A 85 -14.30 8.11 4.67
C VAL A 85 -15.31 8.39 5.78
N SER A 86 -16.57 8.55 5.42
CA SER A 86 -17.66 8.64 6.39
C SER A 86 -17.84 7.28 7.10
N PRO A 87 -18.10 7.24 8.42
CA PRO A 87 -18.50 6.02 9.12
C PRO A 87 -19.67 5.30 8.46
N ASP A 88 -20.60 6.04 7.84
CA ASP A 88 -21.74 5.48 7.12
C ASP A 88 -21.36 4.72 5.84
N GLU A 89 -20.16 4.92 5.33
CA GLU A 89 -19.66 4.20 4.15
C GLU A 89 -19.01 2.86 4.51
N ILE A 90 -18.70 2.63 5.78
CA ILE A 90 -18.01 1.42 6.25
C ILE A 90 -19.01 0.29 6.41
N GLU A 91 -18.72 -0.86 5.80
CA GLU A 91 -19.44 -2.12 6.02
C GLU A 91 -18.85 -2.90 7.19
N SER A 92 -17.50 -3.06 7.18
CA SER A 92 -16.80 -3.78 8.24
C SER A 92 -15.34 -3.33 8.36
N ILE A 93 -14.76 -3.58 9.54
CA ILE A 93 -13.35 -3.43 9.82
C ILE A 93 -12.84 -4.77 10.36
N ALA A 94 -11.70 -5.24 9.88
CA ALA A 94 -11.07 -6.48 10.32
C ALA A 94 -9.54 -6.33 10.40
N TYR A 95 -8.94 -7.02 11.35
CA TYR A 95 -7.51 -7.32 11.30
C TYR A 95 -7.30 -8.64 10.56
N ALA A 96 -6.34 -8.68 9.67
CA ALA A 96 -5.85 -9.92 9.04
C ALA A 96 -4.38 -10.11 9.38
N VAL A 97 -3.99 -11.36 9.64
CA VAL A 97 -2.60 -11.73 9.87
C VAL A 97 -2.23 -12.83 8.88
N LEU A 98 -1.29 -12.53 8.01
CA LEU A 98 -0.73 -13.45 7.05
C LEU A 98 0.59 -14.00 7.64
N PRO A 99 0.70 -15.29 7.94
CA PRO A 99 1.92 -15.85 8.51
C PRO A 99 3.10 -15.78 7.52
N PRO A 100 4.35 -15.88 7.98
CA PRO A 100 5.50 -16.03 7.10
C PRO A 100 5.31 -17.18 6.10
N GLY A 101 5.66 -16.95 4.84
CA GLY A 101 5.50 -17.95 3.78
C GLY A 101 4.07 -18.15 3.28
N TYR A 102 3.12 -17.33 3.72
CA TYR A 102 1.76 -17.38 3.19
C TYR A 102 1.73 -17.09 1.69
N VAL A 103 1.03 -17.94 0.95
CA VAL A 103 0.68 -17.74 -0.47
C VAL A 103 -0.81 -18.02 -0.61
N GLY A 104 -1.55 -17.02 -1.00
CA GLY A 104 -2.99 -17.13 -1.24
C GLY A 104 -3.33 -17.84 -2.54
N SER A 105 -4.61 -17.82 -2.89
CA SER A 105 -5.10 -18.21 -4.21
C SER A 105 -5.48 -16.99 -5.01
N TRP A 106 -5.54 -17.09 -6.33
CA TRP A 106 -6.09 -16.05 -7.19
C TRP A 106 -7.55 -15.80 -6.84
N HIS A 107 -7.88 -14.55 -6.46
CA HIS A 107 -9.23 -14.15 -6.09
C HIS A 107 -9.39 -12.63 -6.28
N HIS A 108 -10.59 -12.18 -6.52
CA HIS A 108 -10.93 -10.74 -6.45
C HIS A 108 -11.35 -10.36 -5.03
N ALA A 109 -11.27 -9.08 -4.70
CA ALA A 109 -11.80 -8.59 -3.44
C ALA A 109 -13.35 -8.82 -3.36
N PRO A 110 -13.89 -9.09 -2.17
CA PRO A 110 -15.33 -9.32 -1.99
C PRO A 110 -16.18 -8.04 -2.19
N GLY A 111 -15.52 -6.92 -2.40
CA GLY A 111 -16.05 -5.60 -2.60
C GLY A 111 -14.95 -4.57 -2.44
N PRO A 112 -15.22 -3.28 -2.65
CA PRO A 112 -14.22 -2.24 -2.51
C PRO A 112 -13.78 -2.15 -1.05
N GLN A 113 -12.47 -2.15 -0.86
CA GLN A 113 -11.89 -2.15 0.48
C GLN A 113 -10.52 -1.50 0.50
N TRP A 114 -10.22 -0.83 1.60
CA TRP A 114 -8.87 -0.43 1.96
C TRP A 114 -8.14 -1.59 2.64
N VAL A 115 -6.90 -1.80 2.27
CA VAL A 115 -5.95 -2.66 2.99
C VAL A 115 -4.78 -1.79 3.41
N ILE A 116 -4.57 -1.66 4.72
CA ILE A 116 -3.52 -0.84 5.30
C ILE A 116 -2.52 -1.79 5.98
N THR A 117 -1.27 -1.75 5.56
CA THR A 117 -0.22 -2.56 6.15
C THR A 117 0.21 -1.93 7.48
N LEU A 118 0.07 -2.68 8.57
CA LEU A 118 0.47 -2.24 9.92
C LEU A 118 1.85 -2.77 10.30
N GLN A 119 2.18 -4.01 9.88
CA GLN A 119 3.44 -4.67 10.21
C GLN A 119 3.83 -5.66 9.11
N GLY A 120 5.13 -5.93 8.96
CA GLY A 120 5.68 -6.84 7.97
C GLY A 120 5.50 -6.32 6.54
N GLN A 121 5.74 -7.20 5.58
CA GLN A 121 5.56 -6.89 4.16
C GLN A 121 4.71 -7.96 3.48
N TRP A 122 3.99 -7.55 2.45
CA TRP A 122 3.25 -8.45 1.57
C TRP A 122 3.33 -7.97 0.13
N SER A 123 3.02 -8.84 -0.79
CA SER A 123 2.91 -8.52 -2.20
C SER A 123 1.57 -8.92 -2.76
N VAL A 124 1.12 -8.17 -3.74
CA VAL A 124 -0.04 -8.45 -4.59
C VAL A 124 0.43 -8.56 -6.01
N GLU A 125 0.10 -9.67 -6.67
CA GLU A 125 0.33 -9.89 -8.10
C GLU A 125 -1.00 -9.81 -8.84
N THR A 126 -1.06 -9.02 -9.89
CA THR A 126 -2.24 -8.86 -10.77
C THR A 126 -2.12 -9.72 -12.02
N THR A 127 -3.24 -9.91 -12.75
CA THR A 127 -3.27 -10.81 -13.92
C THR A 127 -2.46 -10.29 -15.10
N ASP A 128 -2.14 -9.00 -15.14
CA ASP A 128 -1.21 -8.42 -16.12
C ASP A 128 0.28 -8.70 -15.79
N GLY A 129 0.55 -9.34 -14.65
CA GLY A 129 1.90 -9.70 -14.19
C GLY A 129 2.58 -8.62 -13.33
N THR A 130 1.91 -7.52 -13.04
CA THR A 130 2.45 -6.50 -12.13
C THR A 130 2.47 -7.04 -10.70
N VAL A 131 3.57 -6.77 -9.98
CA VAL A 131 3.73 -7.13 -8.57
C VAL A 131 3.94 -5.87 -7.75
N LEU A 132 3.03 -5.61 -6.83
CA LEU A 132 3.12 -4.55 -5.85
C LEU A 132 3.61 -5.13 -4.52
N VAL A 133 4.67 -4.57 -3.95
CA VAL A 133 5.14 -4.91 -2.59
C VAL A 133 4.81 -3.74 -1.67
N GLN A 134 4.24 -4.04 -0.51
CA GLN A 134 3.81 -3.05 0.47
C GLN A 134 4.32 -3.37 1.88
N GLY A 135 4.71 -2.32 2.58
CA GLY A 135 5.18 -2.34 3.95
C GLY A 135 4.34 -1.47 4.89
N PRO A 136 4.76 -1.32 6.16
CA PRO A 136 4.02 -0.57 7.17
C PRO A 136 3.75 0.89 6.76
N GLY A 137 2.50 1.33 6.92
CA GLY A 137 2.04 2.66 6.57
C GLY A 137 1.59 2.82 5.12
N GLU A 138 1.83 1.83 4.26
CA GLU A 138 1.34 1.84 2.89
C GLU A 138 -0.10 1.32 2.80
N MET A 139 -0.86 1.93 1.90
CA MET A 139 -2.29 1.69 1.72
C MET A 139 -2.58 1.22 0.30
N GLN A 140 -3.49 0.27 0.19
CA GLN A 140 -4.03 -0.21 -1.07
C GLN A 140 -5.55 -0.13 -1.07
N PHE A 141 -6.11 0.32 -2.17
CA PHE A 141 -7.55 0.24 -2.42
C PHE A 141 -7.83 -0.88 -3.42
N ASN A 142 -8.64 -1.85 -3.02
CA ASN A 142 -9.06 -2.93 -3.90
C ASN A 142 -10.39 -2.57 -4.58
N ALA A 143 -10.34 -2.41 -5.89
CA ALA A 143 -11.47 -2.12 -6.78
C ALA A 143 -11.64 -3.20 -7.87
N ASP A 144 -11.13 -4.40 -7.63
CA ASP A 144 -11.07 -5.50 -8.59
C ASP A 144 -12.23 -6.50 -8.49
N ALA A 145 -13.33 -6.13 -7.81
CA ALA A 145 -14.51 -7.00 -7.66
C ALA A 145 -15.16 -7.41 -8.99
N SER A 146 -14.92 -6.67 -10.07
CA SER A 146 -15.39 -6.99 -11.42
C SER A 146 -14.44 -7.89 -12.22
N ALA A 147 -13.32 -8.32 -11.64
CA ALA A 147 -12.36 -9.22 -12.28
C ALA A 147 -13.03 -10.54 -12.66
N LYS A 148 -12.69 -11.05 -13.83
CA LYS A 148 -13.25 -12.30 -14.37
C LYS A 148 -12.20 -13.06 -15.18
N ALA A 149 -12.37 -14.39 -15.28
CA ALA A 149 -11.54 -15.21 -16.13
C ALA A 149 -11.70 -14.81 -17.61
N ARG A 150 -10.58 -14.83 -18.33
CA ARG A 150 -10.51 -14.58 -19.76
C ARG A 150 -10.31 -15.88 -20.55
N PRO A 151 -10.54 -15.91 -21.85
CA PRO A 151 -10.31 -17.11 -22.67
C PRO A 151 -8.89 -17.66 -22.57
N ASP A 152 -7.91 -16.77 -22.52
CA ASP A 152 -6.46 -17.04 -22.51
C ASP A 152 -5.86 -17.06 -21.09
N ASP A 153 -6.60 -16.57 -20.07
CA ASP A 153 -6.12 -16.50 -18.69
C ASP A 153 -7.25 -16.82 -17.70
N LYS A 154 -7.07 -17.90 -16.94
CA LYS A 154 -8.07 -18.35 -15.95
C LYS A 154 -7.88 -17.75 -14.57
N ARG A 155 -6.84 -16.95 -14.35
CA ARG A 155 -6.63 -16.23 -13.10
C ARG A 155 -7.72 -15.15 -12.97
N ILE A 156 -8.20 -14.96 -11.73
CA ILE A 156 -9.25 -13.98 -11.42
C ILE A 156 -8.77 -13.11 -10.26
N GLY A 157 -8.75 -11.81 -10.46
CA GLY A 157 -8.38 -10.87 -9.42
C GLY A 157 -6.87 -10.81 -9.19
N HIS A 158 -6.46 -11.01 -7.97
CA HIS A 158 -5.06 -10.89 -7.55
C HIS A 158 -4.60 -12.07 -6.70
N LEU A 159 -3.29 -12.21 -6.54
CA LEU A 159 -2.65 -13.20 -5.67
C LEU A 159 -1.82 -12.49 -4.61
N SER A 160 -2.09 -12.79 -3.34
CA SER A 160 -1.39 -12.20 -2.20
C SER A 160 -0.36 -13.15 -1.62
N ARG A 161 0.81 -12.61 -1.22
CA ARG A 161 1.88 -13.36 -0.54
C ARG A 161 2.49 -12.54 0.59
N THR A 162 2.89 -13.18 1.68
CA THR A 162 3.81 -12.55 2.66
C THR A 162 5.21 -12.47 2.07
N VAL A 163 5.89 -11.34 2.29
CA VAL A 163 7.27 -11.09 1.88
C VAL A 163 8.17 -11.08 3.11
N GLY A 164 9.29 -11.80 3.04
CA GLY A 164 10.23 -11.93 4.16
C GLY A 164 9.81 -12.98 5.20
N ASP A 165 10.40 -12.88 6.38
CA ASP A 165 10.29 -13.86 7.47
C ASP A 165 9.37 -13.41 8.62
N GLN A 166 8.80 -12.21 8.52
CA GLN A 166 7.88 -11.66 9.51
C GLN A 166 6.42 -11.85 9.07
N PRO A 167 5.48 -12.04 10.02
CA PRO A 167 4.07 -12.01 9.69
C PRO A 167 3.69 -10.63 9.19
N ASN A 168 2.80 -10.58 8.17
CA ASN A 168 2.19 -9.34 7.74
C ASN A 168 0.87 -9.12 8.48
N VAL A 169 0.72 -7.96 9.13
CA VAL A 169 -0.51 -7.55 9.82
C VAL A 169 -1.16 -6.43 9.03
N GLN A 170 -2.43 -6.59 8.73
CA GLN A 170 -3.23 -5.66 7.93
C GLN A 170 -4.46 -5.19 8.71
N LEU A 171 -4.85 -3.93 8.47
CA LEU A 171 -6.19 -3.43 8.76
C LEU A 171 -6.96 -3.37 7.44
N ILE A 172 -8.09 -4.07 7.39
CA ILE A 172 -8.97 -4.09 6.23
C ILE A 172 -10.23 -3.29 6.58
N VAL A 173 -10.54 -2.28 5.77
CA VAL A 173 -11.76 -1.47 5.89
C VAL A 173 -12.58 -1.69 4.63
N LYS A 174 -13.62 -2.52 4.73
CA LYS A 174 -14.53 -2.81 3.63
C LYS A 174 -15.61 -1.73 3.57
N LEU A 175 -15.87 -1.23 2.36
CA LEU A 175 -16.89 -0.22 2.12
C LEU A 175 -18.22 -0.86 1.69
N LYS A 176 -19.31 -0.19 2.01
CA LYS A 176 -20.65 -0.57 1.55
C LYS A 176 -20.76 -0.44 0.02
N PRO A 177 -21.57 -1.27 -0.65
CA PRO A 177 -21.74 -1.21 -2.10
C PRO A 177 -22.14 0.17 -2.63
N GLN A 178 -22.95 0.94 -1.88
CA GLN A 178 -23.38 2.27 -2.29
C GLN A 178 -22.24 3.30 -2.26
N ALA A 179 -21.32 3.18 -1.31
CA ALA A 179 -20.10 3.99 -1.27
C ALA A 179 -19.17 3.62 -2.42
N ALA A 180 -19.13 2.34 -2.75
CA ALA A 180 -18.40 1.78 -3.89
C ALA A 180 -18.90 2.31 -5.24
N ALA A 181 -20.20 2.35 -5.45
CA ALA A 181 -20.78 2.78 -6.73
C ALA A 181 -20.39 4.20 -7.14
N LYS A 182 -19.98 5.02 -6.21
CA LYS A 182 -19.45 6.38 -6.47
C LYS A 182 -17.97 6.39 -6.90
N ARG A 183 -17.28 5.26 -6.81
CA ARG A 183 -15.82 5.18 -6.84
C ARG A 183 -15.26 4.04 -7.71
N THR A 184 -16.04 3.47 -8.63
CA THR A 184 -15.69 2.17 -9.24
C THR A 184 -15.37 2.18 -10.72
N SER A 185 -15.06 3.31 -11.31
CA SER A 185 -14.64 3.33 -12.72
C SER A 185 -13.21 3.83 -12.86
N GLY A 186 -12.32 2.91 -13.21
CA GLY A 186 -10.93 3.22 -13.53
C GLY A 186 -9.95 3.15 -12.36
N PRO A 187 -8.68 3.46 -12.62
CA PRO A 187 -7.59 3.20 -11.67
C PRO A 187 -7.68 4.03 -10.39
N CYS A 188 -7.93 5.32 -10.44
CA CYS A 188 -7.90 6.19 -9.26
C CYS A 188 -9.33 6.57 -8.81
N ALA A 189 -10.11 5.56 -8.45
CA ALA A 189 -11.52 5.70 -8.13
C ALA A 189 -11.82 6.16 -6.68
N TYR A 190 -10.80 6.53 -5.89
CA TYR A 190 -10.99 6.96 -4.50
C TYR A 190 -10.57 8.41 -4.26
#